data_563cb48d84d2ba543bc18ff6df2aecb1
#
_entry.id   563cb48d84d2ba543bc18ff6df2aecb1
#
_cell.length_a   1.000
_cell.length_b   1.000
_cell.length_c   1.000
_cell.angle_alpha   90.00
_cell.angle_beta   90.00
_cell.angle_gamma   90.00
#
_symmetry.space_group_name_H-M   'P 1'
#
loop_
_entity.id
_entity.type
_entity.pdbx_description
1 polymer ?
#
loop_
_entity_poly.entity_id
_entity_poly.type
_entity_poly.pdbx_seq_one_letter_code
_entity_poly.pdbx_strand_id
1 'polypeptide(L)'
;MTYPTPATGGRSEFPQTRPLSQVPFPQVPFTPEPTQVPAPAPPAPPAQAAAPKKPGRDRYLDLLRSIALVRVVAYHLFGWAWLTVLFPSMGVMFALAGSLMARSLSRPAIGVIRGRIRRLLPPMWAFSVVVLALLFLGGWNPGKDPDSGGTWGWIGLFNYFVPVGAPSFPWHLGDKAGLLEDTWPSQAAGPLWYLRAYLWFVIASPLLLWAFRKVPWATLLAPLALTAVVGTGIVTIPGETGNAVTDFAVYGGCWVLGFAHHEGVLAKVPRYLAVSCSAIVMAFGLWWASGHLGPDGWDLNDIPLAQATWSFGFVVILLQYSPSWQELPGRLAKWDKLITLSNNRAVTIYLWHNMLIMATVPIIDLAYNLPFMEDARWSGALDSTYMLWMFVLTWPLIALAVLGTGWIEDLAAKRRPRLWPNGVKKRAHSR
;
A
#
# COMPACT_ATOMS: atom_id res chain seq x y z
N MET A 1 2.78 -62.21 28.34
CA MET A 1 4.06 -62.93 28.44
C MET A 1 5.09 -61.94 28.93
N THR A 2 5.32 -61.99 30.19
CA THR A 2 6.50 -62.13 31.04
C THR A 2 7.63 -61.09 30.86
N TYR A 3 7.70 -60.25 31.85
CA TYR A 3 8.90 -59.47 32.24
C TYR A 3 9.99 -60.40 32.79
N PRO A 4 11.24 -59.97 32.83
CA PRO A 4 12.12 -60.27 33.95
C PRO A 4 12.72 -59.03 34.62
N THR A 5 12.83 -59.13 35.94
CA THR A 5 13.31 -58.27 37.01
C THR A 5 14.83 -58.44 37.25
N PRO A 6 15.51 -57.54 37.99
CA PRO A 6 16.93 -57.25 37.89
C PRO A 6 17.82 -58.07 38.84
N ALA A 7 19.11 -58.10 38.55
CA ALA A 7 20.17 -58.69 39.38
C ALA A 7 20.93 -57.59 40.13
N THR A 8 21.09 -57.91 41.43
CA THR A 8 21.83 -57.22 42.47
C THR A 8 23.34 -57.49 42.42
N GLY A 9 24.15 -56.53 42.91
CA GLY A 9 25.32 -56.82 43.74
C GLY A 9 26.67 -56.49 43.14
N GLY A 10 27.37 -55.61 43.84
CA GLY A 10 28.80 -55.34 43.64
C GLY A 10 29.32 -54.24 44.56
N ARG A 11 29.63 -54.63 45.83
CA ARG A 11 30.42 -53.81 46.78
C ARG A 11 31.85 -53.75 46.28
N SER A 12 32.47 -52.57 46.19
CA SER A 12 33.91 -52.37 46.11
C SER A 12 34.40 -51.62 47.34
N GLU A 13 35.40 -52.25 47.99
CA GLU A 13 36.07 -51.86 49.23
C GLU A 13 36.93 -50.60 49.03
N PHE A 14 36.96 -49.75 50.10
CA PHE A 14 37.88 -48.61 50.20
C PHE A 14 39.22 -49.07 50.86
N PRO A 15 40.38 -48.58 50.35
CA PRO A 15 41.65 -48.82 51.03
C PRO A 15 41.84 -47.85 52.19
N GLN A 16 42.34 -48.43 53.30
CA GLN A 16 42.69 -47.71 54.54
C GLN A 16 43.92 -46.82 54.37
N THR A 17 43.90 -45.61 54.91
CA THR A 17 45.00 -44.65 54.97
C THR A 17 45.90 -44.93 56.14
N ARG A 18 47.22 -44.98 55.92
CA ARG A 18 48.30 -45.05 56.94
C ARG A 18 48.51 -43.68 57.59
N PRO A 19 48.89 -43.63 58.93
CA PRO A 19 49.21 -42.37 59.61
C PRO A 19 50.61 -41.85 59.21
N LEU A 20 50.73 -40.57 58.87
CA LEU A 20 52.01 -39.91 58.69
C LEU A 20 52.58 -39.38 59.97
N SER A 21 53.85 -39.71 60.20
CA SER A 21 54.67 -39.30 61.33
C SER A 21 54.91 -37.80 61.43
N GLN A 22 54.89 -37.29 62.66
CA GLN A 22 55.12 -35.87 63.01
C GLN A 22 56.55 -35.43 62.69
N VAL A 23 56.65 -34.31 61.94
CA VAL A 23 57.88 -33.54 61.78
C VAL A 23 57.65 -32.18 62.47
N PRO A 24 58.58 -31.72 63.36
CA PRO A 24 58.39 -30.45 64.06
C PRO A 24 58.73 -29.27 63.13
N PHE A 25 57.80 -28.28 63.02
CA PHE A 25 58.03 -27.03 62.31
C PHE A 25 58.64 -25.99 63.23
N PRO A 26 59.58 -25.15 62.72
CA PRO A 26 60.10 -24.03 63.49
C PRO A 26 59.05 -22.90 63.59
N GLN A 27 58.81 -22.41 64.80
CA GLN A 27 57.93 -21.28 65.08
C GLN A 27 58.61 -19.97 64.67
N VAL A 28 58.06 -19.29 63.67
CA VAL A 28 58.40 -17.90 63.33
C VAL A 28 57.30 -17.02 63.91
N PRO A 29 57.59 -15.94 64.66
CA PRO A 29 56.57 -15.05 65.21
C PRO A 29 55.91 -14.25 64.08
N PHE A 30 54.64 -14.58 63.87
CA PHE A 30 53.80 -13.84 62.93
C PHE A 30 53.17 -12.64 63.64
N THR A 31 53.58 -11.39 63.28
CA THR A 31 52.89 -10.19 63.63
C THR A 31 51.76 -10.02 62.55
N PRO A 32 50.49 -9.96 62.92
CA PRO A 32 49.43 -9.79 61.96
C PRO A 32 49.41 -8.28 61.51
N GLU A 33 49.79 -8.06 60.29
CA GLU A 33 49.52 -6.79 59.60
C GLU A 33 47.98 -6.72 59.28
N PRO A 34 47.29 -5.64 59.62
CA PRO A 34 45.84 -5.55 59.41
C PRO A 34 45.54 -5.59 57.91
N THR A 35 45.07 -6.75 57.45
CA THR A 35 44.55 -6.91 56.09
C THR A 35 43.33 -5.97 55.91
N GLN A 36 43.49 -4.88 55.20
CA GLN A 36 42.38 -4.06 54.75
C GLN A 36 41.54 -4.91 53.80
N VAL A 37 40.38 -5.36 54.26
CA VAL A 37 39.35 -5.98 53.41
C VAL A 37 38.86 -4.89 52.44
N PRO A 38 38.99 -5.04 51.11
CA PRO A 38 38.44 -4.07 50.19
C PRO A 38 36.95 -3.92 50.43
N ALA A 39 36.46 -2.67 50.58
CA ALA A 39 35.04 -2.42 50.66
C ALA A 39 34.31 -3.05 49.47
N PRO A 40 33.16 -3.71 49.63
CA PRO A 40 32.40 -4.28 48.54
C PRO A 40 32.10 -3.15 47.53
N ALA A 41 32.43 -3.43 46.25
CA ALA A 41 32.13 -2.51 45.17
C ALA A 41 30.63 -2.17 45.18
N PRO A 42 30.26 -0.91 45.00
CA PRO A 42 28.85 -0.52 44.92
C PRO A 42 28.14 -1.38 43.85
N PRO A 43 26.89 -1.85 44.09
CA PRO A 43 26.15 -2.65 43.11
C PRO A 43 26.09 -1.89 41.81
N ALA A 44 26.48 -2.55 40.70
CA ALA A 44 26.38 -1.97 39.36
C ALA A 44 24.95 -1.46 39.15
N PRO A 45 24.77 -0.24 38.60
CA PRO A 45 23.43 0.26 38.32
C PRO A 45 22.68 -0.78 37.49
N PRO A 46 21.39 -1.03 37.81
CA PRO A 46 20.61 -2.00 37.03
C PRO A 46 20.72 -1.68 35.57
N ALA A 47 21.13 -2.66 34.76
CA ALA A 47 21.22 -2.48 33.31
C ALA A 47 19.90 -1.90 32.85
N GLN A 48 19.94 -0.64 32.38
CA GLN A 48 18.75 0.02 31.83
C GLN A 48 18.22 -0.90 30.74
N ALA A 49 17.07 -1.52 31.01
CA ALA A 49 16.36 -2.33 30.05
C ALA A 49 16.24 -1.48 28.76
N ALA A 50 16.89 -1.93 27.71
CA ALA A 50 16.91 -1.20 26.43
C ALA A 50 15.47 -0.86 26.08
N ALA A 51 15.15 0.42 25.99
CA ALA A 51 13.80 0.89 25.67
C ALA A 51 13.32 0.14 24.43
N PRO A 52 12.10 -0.40 24.41
CA PRO A 52 11.60 -1.23 23.32
C PRO A 52 11.78 -0.43 22.01
N LYS A 53 12.61 -0.94 21.12
CA LYS A 53 12.85 -0.32 19.80
C LYS A 53 11.48 -0.08 19.16
N LYS A 54 11.16 1.18 18.85
CA LYS A 54 9.94 1.50 18.09
C LYS A 54 9.82 0.53 16.94
N PRO A 55 8.66 -0.16 16.76
CA PRO A 55 8.50 -1.10 15.68
C PRO A 55 8.86 -0.43 14.36
N GLY A 56 9.84 -0.97 13.67
CA GLY A 56 10.34 -0.46 12.41
C GLY A 56 9.25 -0.40 11.33
N ARG A 57 9.56 0.20 10.21
CA ARG A 57 8.70 0.19 9.03
C ARG A 57 8.67 -1.25 8.49
N ASP A 58 7.47 -1.78 8.25
CA ASP A 58 7.32 -3.11 7.67
C ASP A 58 7.58 -3.05 6.16
N ARG A 59 8.67 -3.70 5.71
CA ARG A 59 9.14 -3.67 4.33
C ARG A 59 8.31 -4.56 3.40
N TYR A 60 7.62 -5.57 3.95
CA TYR A 60 6.68 -6.36 3.17
C TYR A 60 5.49 -5.53 2.69
N LEU A 61 4.88 -4.76 3.59
CA LEU A 61 3.77 -3.87 3.23
C LEU A 61 4.20 -2.76 2.25
N ASP A 62 5.47 -2.31 2.36
CA ASP A 62 6.04 -1.36 1.39
C ASP A 62 6.20 -1.99 0.00
N LEU A 63 6.65 -3.25 -0.08
CA LEU A 63 6.76 -4.00 -1.33
C LEU A 63 5.40 -4.18 -1.98
N LEU A 64 4.38 -4.61 -1.23
CA LEU A 64 3.03 -4.79 -1.74
C LEU A 64 2.46 -3.50 -2.34
N ARG A 65 2.68 -2.36 -1.70
CA ARG A 65 2.24 -1.07 -2.23
C ARG A 65 2.97 -0.70 -3.52
N SER A 66 4.27 -0.99 -3.61
CA SER A 66 5.03 -0.74 -4.83
C SER A 66 4.57 -1.63 -5.98
N ILE A 67 4.31 -2.91 -5.73
CA ILE A 67 3.72 -3.83 -6.72
C ILE A 67 2.34 -3.33 -7.17
N ALA A 68 1.50 -2.89 -6.23
CA ALA A 68 0.19 -2.33 -6.55
C ALA A 68 0.29 -1.12 -7.48
N LEU A 69 1.23 -0.19 -7.24
CA LEU A 69 1.44 0.97 -8.10
C LEU A 69 1.90 0.57 -9.51
N VAL A 70 2.87 -0.34 -9.62
CA VAL A 70 3.34 -0.82 -10.94
C VAL A 70 2.19 -1.50 -11.70
N ARG A 71 1.41 -2.32 -11.01
CA ARG A 71 0.24 -3.00 -11.62
C ARG A 71 -0.81 -1.99 -12.07
N VAL A 72 -1.05 -0.91 -11.31
CA VAL A 72 -2.00 0.15 -11.71
C VAL A 72 -1.55 0.81 -13.02
N VAL A 73 -0.28 1.19 -13.12
CA VAL A 73 0.28 1.76 -14.36
C VAL A 73 0.14 0.80 -15.54
N ALA A 74 0.50 -0.49 -15.34
CA ALA A 74 0.37 -1.51 -16.38
C ALA A 74 -1.08 -1.73 -16.81
N TYR A 75 -2.01 -1.73 -15.87
CA TYR A 75 -3.44 -1.90 -16.17
C TYR A 75 -3.98 -0.76 -17.03
N HIS A 76 -3.73 0.49 -16.66
CA HIS A 76 -4.22 1.64 -17.41
C HIS A 76 -3.55 1.80 -18.77
N LEU A 77 -2.35 1.26 -18.95
CA LEU A 77 -1.66 1.32 -20.22
C LEU A 77 -2.09 0.19 -21.17
N PHE A 78 -2.14 -1.04 -20.68
CA PHE A 78 -2.39 -2.21 -21.51
C PHE A 78 -3.87 -2.61 -21.60
N GLY A 79 -4.73 -2.11 -20.71
CA GLY A 79 -6.13 -2.52 -20.63
C GLY A 79 -6.34 -4.00 -20.29
N TRP A 80 -5.32 -4.68 -19.72
CA TRP A 80 -5.39 -6.12 -19.46
C TRP A 80 -6.32 -6.44 -18.30
N ALA A 81 -7.54 -6.85 -18.61
CA ALA A 81 -8.57 -7.25 -17.63
C ALA A 81 -8.07 -8.31 -16.63
N TRP A 82 -7.28 -9.31 -17.09
CA TRP A 82 -6.75 -10.39 -16.25
C TRP A 82 -5.84 -9.88 -15.10
N LEU A 83 -5.28 -8.68 -15.20
CA LEU A 83 -4.52 -8.08 -14.12
C LEU A 83 -5.38 -7.83 -12.87
N THR A 84 -6.69 -7.65 -13.02
CA THR A 84 -7.62 -7.48 -11.88
C THR A 84 -7.74 -8.77 -11.07
N VAL A 85 -7.69 -9.91 -11.76
CA VAL A 85 -7.69 -11.25 -11.16
C VAL A 85 -6.32 -11.56 -10.55
N LEU A 86 -5.22 -11.31 -11.30
CA LEU A 86 -3.88 -11.65 -10.82
C LEU A 86 -3.51 -10.93 -9.53
N PHE A 87 -3.79 -9.63 -9.45
CA PHE A 87 -3.48 -8.81 -8.30
C PHE A 87 -4.47 -7.66 -8.13
N PRO A 88 -5.43 -7.74 -7.22
CA PRO A 88 -6.46 -6.72 -6.99
C PRO A 88 -5.87 -5.52 -6.24
N SER A 89 -5.12 -4.67 -6.96
CA SER A 89 -4.31 -3.58 -6.42
C SER A 89 -5.07 -2.65 -5.51
N MET A 90 -6.31 -2.27 -5.88
CA MET A 90 -7.12 -1.35 -5.09
C MET A 90 -7.49 -1.96 -3.75
N GLY A 91 -7.96 -3.21 -3.72
CA GLY A 91 -8.25 -3.94 -2.48
C GLY A 91 -7.04 -4.02 -1.56
N VAL A 92 -5.85 -4.34 -2.13
CA VAL A 92 -4.59 -4.38 -1.38
C VAL A 92 -4.23 -3.00 -0.84
N MET A 93 -4.31 -1.94 -1.65
CA MET A 93 -3.98 -0.58 -1.21
C MET A 93 -4.90 -0.08 -0.10
N PHE A 94 -6.21 -0.35 -0.19
CA PHE A 94 -7.15 -0.01 0.87
C PHE A 94 -6.90 -0.79 2.16
N ALA A 95 -6.55 -2.08 2.08
CA ALA A 95 -6.23 -2.88 3.26
C ALA A 95 -4.95 -2.39 3.97
N LEU A 96 -3.89 -2.08 3.20
CA LEU A 96 -2.67 -1.50 3.73
C LEU A 96 -2.92 -0.13 4.38
N ALA A 97 -3.77 0.70 3.75
CA ALA A 97 -4.16 1.99 4.30
C ALA A 97 -4.99 1.85 5.58
N GLY A 98 -5.92 0.90 5.62
CA GLY A 98 -6.72 0.55 6.81
C GLY A 98 -5.85 0.12 7.98
N SER A 99 -4.87 -0.78 7.76
CA SER A 99 -3.93 -1.21 8.79
C SER A 99 -3.11 -0.03 9.36
N LEU A 100 -2.61 0.85 8.50
CA LEU A 100 -1.91 2.06 8.91
C LEU A 100 -2.83 3.07 9.60
N MET A 101 -4.12 3.09 9.25
CA MET A 101 -5.11 3.95 9.89
C MET A 101 -5.44 3.46 11.29
N ALA A 102 -5.71 2.17 11.49
CA ALA A 102 -5.92 1.56 12.81
C ALA A 102 -4.75 1.86 13.75
N ARG A 103 -3.50 1.63 13.28
CA ARG A 103 -2.29 1.98 14.02
C ARG A 103 -2.21 3.46 14.40
N SER A 104 -2.67 4.36 13.52
CA SER A 104 -2.61 5.80 13.76
C SER A 104 -3.67 6.26 14.76
N LEU A 105 -4.82 5.60 14.82
CA LEU A 105 -5.95 5.90 15.72
C LEU A 105 -5.70 5.52 17.20
N SER A 106 -4.48 5.06 17.55
CA SER A 106 -4.02 5.09 18.95
C SER A 106 -3.84 6.53 19.49
N ARG A 107 -3.87 7.52 18.60
CA ARG A 107 -3.83 8.96 18.88
C ARG A 107 -5.21 9.59 18.66
N PRO A 108 -5.47 10.83 19.14
CA PRO A 108 -6.75 11.52 18.94
C PRO A 108 -7.16 11.56 17.46
N ALA A 109 -8.38 11.09 17.16
CA ALA A 109 -8.88 10.85 15.80
C ALA A 109 -8.83 12.10 14.91
N ILE A 110 -9.24 13.27 15.42
CA ILE A 110 -9.24 14.53 14.67
C ILE A 110 -7.83 14.89 14.19
N GLY A 111 -6.82 14.73 15.05
CA GLY A 111 -5.43 14.96 14.69
C GLY A 111 -4.91 14.01 13.61
N VAL A 112 -5.35 12.75 13.65
CA VAL A 112 -5.01 11.72 12.64
C VAL A 112 -5.65 12.06 11.31
N ILE A 113 -6.96 12.32 11.28
CA ILE A 113 -7.72 12.68 10.07
C ILE A 113 -7.12 13.94 9.43
N ARG A 114 -6.96 15.03 10.20
CA ARG A 114 -6.34 16.27 9.72
C ARG A 114 -4.95 16.03 9.14
N GLY A 115 -4.16 15.16 9.78
CA GLY A 115 -2.83 14.79 9.31
C GLY A 115 -2.82 14.02 8.00
N ARG A 116 -3.85 13.17 7.75
CA ARG A 116 -4.03 12.43 6.49
C ARG A 116 -4.48 13.37 5.37
N ILE A 117 -5.51 14.16 5.61
CA ILE A 117 -6.03 15.16 4.66
C ILE A 117 -4.90 16.10 4.22
N ARG A 118 -4.14 16.65 5.17
CA ARG A 118 -3.03 17.55 4.86
C ARG A 118 -1.94 16.90 3.99
N ARG A 119 -1.75 15.59 4.06
CA ARG A 119 -0.75 14.90 3.20
C ARG A 119 -1.29 14.55 1.82
N LEU A 120 -2.61 14.43 1.69
CA LEU A 120 -3.27 14.07 0.45
C LEU A 120 -3.53 15.27 -0.45
N LEU A 121 -4.08 16.35 0.12
CA LEU A 121 -4.60 17.47 -0.66
C LEU A 121 -3.51 18.27 -1.42
N PRO A 122 -2.35 18.66 -0.86
CA PRO A 122 -1.40 19.50 -1.59
C PRO A 122 -0.84 18.85 -2.87
N PRO A 123 -0.44 17.55 -2.89
CA PRO A 123 -0.06 16.89 -4.15
C PRO A 123 -1.22 16.84 -5.16
N MET A 124 -2.46 16.60 -4.66
CA MET A 124 -3.65 16.62 -5.51
C MET A 124 -3.91 18.01 -6.09
N TRP A 125 -3.77 19.08 -5.29
CA TRP A 125 -3.93 20.46 -5.78
C TRP A 125 -2.91 20.81 -6.86
N ALA A 126 -1.65 20.41 -6.68
CA ALA A 126 -0.64 20.64 -7.71
C ALA A 126 -1.00 19.95 -9.04
N PHE A 127 -1.46 18.71 -8.97
CA PHE A 127 -1.98 17.98 -10.14
C PHE A 127 -3.20 18.67 -10.74
N SER A 128 -4.20 18.99 -9.91
CA SER A 128 -5.46 19.61 -10.33
C SER A 128 -5.26 20.98 -11.01
N VAL A 129 -4.34 21.78 -10.48
CA VAL A 129 -4.01 23.09 -11.10
C VAL A 129 -3.46 22.90 -12.51
N VAL A 130 -2.59 21.92 -12.73
CA VAL A 130 -2.06 21.62 -14.07
C VAL A 130 -3.16 21.12 -14.99
N VAL A 131 -3.99 20.16 -14.55
CA VAL A 131 -5.10 19.63 -15.34
C VAL A 131 -6.08 20.73 -15.72
N LEU A 132 -6.53 21.54 -14.76
CA LEU A 132 -7.46 22.63 -15.01
C LEU A 132 -6.85 23.71 -15.92
N ALA A 133 -5.58 24.04 -15.75
CA ALA A 133 -4.89 24.97 -16.63
C ALA A 133 -4.89 24.47 -18.09
N LEU A 134 -4.58 23.20 -18.31
CA LEU A 134 -4.61 22.59 -19.64
C LEU A 134 -6.03 22.57 -20.23
N LEU A 135 -7.05 22.23 -19.44
CA LEU A 135 -8.45 22.24 -19.89
C LEU A 135 -8.91 23.64 -20.31
N PHE A 136 -8.62 24.65 -19.49
CA PHE A 136 -9.01 26.05 -19.83
C PHE A 136 -8.21 26.61 -21.00
N LEU A 137 -6.91 26.30 -21.10
CA LEU A 137 -6.10 26.66 -22.26
C LEU A 137 -6.61 25.98 -23.56
N GLY A 138 -7.11 24.73 -23.43
CA GLY A 138 -7.82 24.04 -24.52
C GLY A 138 -9.21 24.60 -24.81
N GLY A 139 -9.65 25.67 -24.13
CA GLY A 139 -10.93 26.32 -24.36
C GLY A 139 -12.14 25.57 -23.82
N TRP A 140 -11.95 24.65 -22.87
CA TRP A 140 -13.08 24.04 -22.18
C TRP A 140 -13.84 25.03 -21.32
N ASN A 141 -15.17 24.95 -21.34
CA ASN A 141 -16.04 25.77 -20.52
C ASN A 141 -17.04 24.86 -19.78
N PRO A 142 -16.87 24.66 -18.47
CA PRO A 142 -17.71 23.77 -17.68
C PRO A 142 -19.21 24.07 -17.76
N GLY A 143 -19.57 25.35 -17.88
CA GLY A 143 -20.99 25.77 -17.94
C GLY A 143 -21.67 25.56 -19.29
N LYS A 144 -20.91 25.30 -20.35
CA LYS A 144 -21.40 25.08 -21.72
C LYS A 144 -21.23 23.64 -22.18
N ASP A 145 -20.46 22.87 -21.48
CA ASP A 145 -20.18 21.47 -21.79
C ASP A 145 -21.36 20.59 -21.35
N PRO A 146 -22.02 19.88 -22.29
CA PRO A 146 -23.15 19.03 -21.98
C PRO A 146 -22.76 17.85 -21.05
N ASP A 147 -21.54 17.33 -21.20
CA ASP A 147 -21.05 16.21 -20.40
C ASP A 147 -20.79 16.60 -18.95
N SER A 148 -20.44 17.87 -18.71
CA SER A 148 -20.19 18.41 -17.37
C SER A 148 -21.47 18.79 -16.61
N GLY A 149 -22.66 18.59 -17.17
CA GLY A 149 -23.93 18.90 -16.51
C GLY A 149 -24.28 20.40 -16.51
N GLY A 150 -23.78 21.19 -17.45
CA GLY A 150 -24.10 22.60 -17.60
C GLY A 150 -23.66 23.45 -16.41
N THR A 151 -24.61 24.18 -15.78
CA THR A 151 -24.29 25.03 -14.62
C THR A 151 -23.64 24.25 -13.46
N TRP A 152 -23.98 22.97 -13.27
CA TRP A 152 -23.37 22.10 -12.29
C TRP A 152 -21.89 21.79 -12.58
N GLY A 153 -21.45 21.96 -13.83
CA GLY A 153 -20.07 21.81 -14.23
C GLY A 153 -19.10 22.67 -13.42
N TRP A 154 -19.48 23.91 -13.11
CA TRP A 154 -18.69 24.80 -12.26
C TRP A 154 -18.59 24.31 -10.82
N ILE A 155 -19.67 23.73 -10.28
CA ILE A 155 -19.69 23.18 -8.93
C ILE A 155 -18.79 21.93 -8.86
N GLY A 156 -18.78 21.13 -9.91
CA GLY A 156 -17.93 19.95 -10.01
C GLY A 156 -16.43 20.26 -9.97
N LEU A 157 -16.00 21.49 -10.33
CA LEU A 157 -14.60 21.91 -10.18
C LEU A 157 -14.11 21.89 -8.72
N PHE A 158 -15.03 22.08 -7.76
CA PHE A 158 -14.68 21.99 -6.35
C PHE A 158 -14.05 20.63 -6.00
N ASN A 159 -14.44 19.56 -6.68
CA ASN A 159 -13.95 18.21 -6.43
C ASN A 159 -12.49 18.00 -6.86
N TYR A 160 -11.91 18.88 -7.68
CA TYR A 160 -10.46 18.91 -7.94
C TYR A 160 -9.65 19.41 -6.74
N PHE A 161 -10.28 20.09 -5.78
CA PHE A 161 -9.61 20.63 -4.60
C PHE A 161 -10.01 19.90 -3.33
N VAL A 162 -11.27 19.46 -3.24
CA VAL A 162 -11.78 18.66 -2.12
C VAL A 162 -12.52 17.45 -2.70
N PRO A 163 -11.92 16.27 -2.72
CA PRO A 163 -12.45 15.10 -3.41
C PRO A 163 -13.58 14.46 -2.60
N VAL A 164 -14.74 15.09 -2.58
CA VAL A 164 -15.96 14.58 -1.92
C VAL A 164 -16.94 13.97 -2.93
N GLY A 165 -16.88 14.42 -4.19
CA GLY A 165 -17.67 13.90 -5.32
C GLY A 165 -16.78 13.69 -6.55
N ALA A 166 -17.39 13.44 -7.72
CA ALA A 166 -16.68 13.39 -8.99
C ALA A 166 -16.37 14.80 -9.51
N PRO A 167 -15.15 15.02 -10.04
CA PRO A 167 -14.84 16.27 -10.73
C PRO A 167 -15.57 16.34 -12.06
N SER A 168 -15.90 17.55 -12.51
CA SER A 168 -16.40 17.79 -13.86
C SER A 168 -15.23 17.80 -14.86
N PHE A 169 -15.42 17.13 -15.98
CA PHE A 169 -14.46 17.12 -17.09
C PHE A 169 -15.20 16.85 -18.42
N PRO A 170 -14.70 17.33 -19.57
CA PRO A 170 -15.23 16.94 -20.87
C PRO A 170 -14.80 15.51 -21.18
N TRP A 171 -15.69 14.70 -21.75
CA TRP A 171 -15.32 13.38 -22.26
C TRP A 171 -14.43 13.49 -23.49
N HIS A 172 -14.69 14.48 -24.32
CA HIS A 172 -13.99 14.76 -25.58
C HIS A 172 -13.66 16.25 -25.70
N LEU A 173 -12.45 16.57 -26.08
CA LEU A 173 -12.03 17.95 -26.40
C LEU A 173 -11.99 18.23 -27.91
N GLY A 174 -12.01 17.21 -28.74
CA GLY A 174 -11.84 17.31 -30.18
C GLY A 174 -10.50 17.97 -30.54
N ASP A 175 -10.52 18.84 -31.54
CA ASP A 175 -9.32 19.57 -32.01
C ASP A 175 -8.65 20.43 -30.93
N LYS A 176 -9.31 20.64 -29.79
CA LYS A 176 -8.77 21.39 -28.64
C LYS A 176 -7.90 20.58 -27.73
N ALA A 177 -7.83 19.25 -27.91
CA ALA A 177 -6.97 18.37 -27.12
C ALA A 177 -5.47 18.66 -27.30
N GLY A 178 -5.11 19.35 -28.41
CA GLY A 178 -3.72 19.71 -28.72
C GLY A 178 -2.91 18.49 -29.16
N LEU A 179 -1.78 18.25 -28.50
CA LEU A 179 -0.91 17.09 -28.78
C LEU A 179 -1.34 15.81 -28.07
N LEU A 180 -2.29 15.92 -27.12
CA LEU A 180 -2.79 14.77 -26.39
C LEU A 180 -4.02 14.20 -27.09
N GLU A 181 -4.34 12.95 -26.77
CA GLU A 181 -5.55 12.34 -27.28
C GLU A 181 -6.82 13.07 -26.80
N ASP A 182 -7.86 13.01 -27.59
CA ASP A 182 -9.14 13.67 -27.35
C ASP A 182 -9.74 13.36 -25.97
N THR A 183 -9.56 12.14 -25.50
CA THR A 183 -10.10 11.63 -24.23
C THR A 183 -9.21 11.87 -23.01
N TRP A 184 -8.08 12.59 -23.14
CA TRP A 184 -7.15 12.79 -22.04
C TRP A 184 -7.79 13.39 -20.76
N PRO A 185 -8.86 14.21 -20.81
CA PRO A 185 -9.46 14.75 -19.59
C PRO A 185 -10.08 13.68 -18.70
N SER A 186 -10.75 12.67 -19.30
CA SER A 186 -11.30 11.54 -18.55
C SER A 186 -10.19 10.71 -17.90
N GLN A 187 -9.08 10.51 -18.60
CA GLN A 187 -7.90 9.82 -18.06
C GLN A 187 -7.24 10.61 -16.93
N ALA A 188 -7.21 11.94 -17.02
CA ALA A 188 -6.71 12.80 -15.95
C ALA A 188 -7.62 12.77 -14.71
N ALA A 189 -8.93 12.77 -14.90
CA ALA A 189 -9.90 12.69 -13.81
C ALA A 189 -9.96 11.30 -13.16
N GLY A 190 -9.63 10.27 -13.93
CA GLY A 190 -9.70 8.86 -13.50
C GLY A 190 -9.10 8.58 -12.12
N PRO A 191 -7.85 8.95 -11.81
CA PRO A 191 -7.27 8.65 -10.50
C PRO A 191 -7.98 9.29 -9.30
N LEU A 192 -8.81 10.32 -9.49
CA LEU A 192 -9.41 11.07 -8.38
C LEU A 192 -10.48 10.28 -7.60
N TRP A 193 -11.11 9.26 -8.22
CA TRP A 193 -12.07 8.42 -7.51
C TRP A 193 -11.45 7.71 -6.31
N TYR A 194 -10.21 7.22 -6.44
CA TYR A 194 -9.52 6.55 -5.34
C TYR A 194 -9.21 7.51 -4.18
N LEU A 195 -8.84 8.76 -4.48
CA LEU A 195 -8.60 9.77 -3.46
C LEU A 195 -9.89 10.12 -2.72
N ARG A 196 -11.02 10.20 -3.46
CA ARG A 196 -12.36 10.36 -2.89
C ARG A 196 -12.69 9.23 -1.92
N ALA A 197 -12.63 7.99 -2.39
CA ALA A 197 -12.91 6.81 -1.58
C ALA A 197 -11.98 6.73 -0.35
N TYR A 198 -10.67 6.99 -0.54
CA TYR A 198 -9.70 7.04 0.55
C TYR A 198 -10.06 8.09 1.61
N LEU A 199 -10.46 9.29 1.18
CA LEU A 199 -10.87 10.36 2.09
C LEU A 199 -12.09 9.96 2.93
N TRP A 200 -13.10 9.36 2.28
CA TRP A 200 -14.29 8.85 2.97
C TRP A 200 -13.93 7.78 4.00
N PHE A 201 -13.06 6.83 3.65
CA PHE A 201 -12.58 5.82 4.60
C PHE A 201 -11.81 6.44 5.76
N VAL A 202 -10.96 7.44 5.51
CA VAL A 202 -10.22 8.14 6.57
C VAL A 202 -11.18 8.82 7.55
N ILE A 203 -12.23 9.49 7.05
CA ILE A 203 -13.24 10.17 7.87
C ILE A 203 -14.09 9.15 8.66
N ALA A 204 -14.51 8.06 8.01
CA ALA A 204 -15.33 7.02 8.63
C ALA A 204 -14.54 6.13 9.62
N SER A 205 -13.20 6.08 9.52
CA SER A 205 -12.37 5.14 10.25
C SER A 205 -12.54 5.14 11.77
N PRO A 206 -12.70 6.27 12.47
CA PRO A 206 -12.90 6.24 13.92
C PRO A 206 -14.14 5.45 14.31
N LEU A 207 -15.25 5.67 13.58
CA LEU A 207 -16.51 4.95 13.79
C LEU A 207 -16.37 3.48 13.38
N LEU A 208 -15.79 3.20 12.21
CA LEU A 208 -15.59 1.84 11.73
C LEU A 208 -14.68 1.03 12.67
N LEU A 209 -13.60 1.63 13.20
CA LEU A 209 -12.71 0.95 14.13
C LEU A 209 -13.37 0.71 15.49
N TRP A 210 -14.18 1.67 15.96
CA TRP A 210 -14.98 1.50 17.16
C TRP A 210 -15.99 0.35 16.99
N ALA A 211 -16.74 0.32 15.89
CA ALA A 211 -17.68 -0.75 15.56
C ALA A 211 -16.97 -2.10 15.43
N PHE A 212 -15.81 -2.13 14.74
CA PHE A 212 -15.00 -3.33 14.59
C PHE A 212 -14.55 -3.92 15.94
N ARG A 213 -14.16 -3.06 16.88
CA ARG A 213 -13.77 -3.53 18.23
C ARG A 213 -14.95 -4.08 19.03
N LYS A 214 -16.18 -3.64 18.74
CA LYS A 214 -17.42 -4.12 19.41
C LYS A 214 -17.96 -5.38 18.74
N VAL A 215 -18.08 -5.37 17.43
CA VAL A 215 -18.70 -6.43 16.62
C VAL A 215 -17.84 -6.72 15.37
N PRO A 216 -16.68 -7.37 15.55
CA PRO A 216 -15.65 -7.46 14.51
C PRO A 216 -16.16 -8.12 13.23
N TRP A 217 -16.86 -9.24 13.33
CA TRP A 217 -17.33 -9.98 12.15
C TRP A 217 -18.44 -9.25 11.41
N ALA A 218 -19.38 -8.65 12.12
CA ALA A 218 -20.44 -7.86 11.48
C ALA A 218 -19.86 -6.66 10.75
N THR A 219 -18.91 -5.92 11.37
CA THR A 219 -18.26 -4.76 10.73
C THR A 219 -17.42 -5.18 9.52
N LEU A 220 -16.78 -6.36 9.57
CA LEU A 220 -15.97 -6.88 8.48
C LEU A 220 -16.82 -7.30 7.28
N LEU A 221 -17.96 -7.93 7.51
CA LEU A 221 -18.83 -8.47 6.47
C LEU A 221 -19.86 -7.48 5.95
N ALA A 222 -20.21 -6.44 6.71
CA ALA A 222 -21.21 -5.45 6.31
C ALA A 222 -20.92 -4.79 4.94
N PRO A 223 -19.68 -4.41 4.57
CA PRO A 223 -19.41 -3.89 3.25
C PRO A 223 -19.66 -4.91 2.13
N LEU A 224 -19.35 -6.19 2.35
CA LEU A 224 -19.65 -7.25 1.37
C LEU A 224 -21.17 -7.44 1.21
N ALA A 225 -21.93 -7.43 2.31
CA ALA A 225 -23.38 -7.48 2.25
C ALA A 225 -23.96 -6.25 1.53
N LEU A 226 -23.43 -5.05 1.79
CA LEU A 226 -23.81 -3.85 1.06
C LEU A 226 -23.49 -3.98 -0.43
N THR A 227 -22.31 -4.49 -0.78
CA THR A 227 -21.94 -4.74 -2.19
C THR A 227 -22.88 -5.75 -2.84
N ALA A 228 -23.31 -6.79 -2.11
CA ALA A 228 -24.31 -7.74 -2.64
C ALA A 228 -25.63 -7.05 -2.96
N VAL A 229 -26.08 -6.11 -2.11
CA VAL A 229 -27.35 -5.39 -2.33
C VAL A 229 -27.26 -4.40 -3.50
N VAL A 230 -26.19 -3.57 -3.56
CA VAL A 230 -26.06 -2.57 -4.62
C VAL A 230 -25.49 -3.15 -5.91
N GLY A 231 -24.57 -4.10 -5.82
CA GLY A 231 -23.92 -4.71 -6.99
C GLY A 231 -24.77 -5.71 -7.76
N THR A 232 -25.84 -6.23 -7.13
CA THR A 232 -26.85 -7.07 -7.81
C THR A 232 -28.05 -6.26 -8.32
N GLY A 233 -28.07 -4.93 -8.08
CA GLY A 233 -29.16 -4.07 -8.51
C GLY A 233 -30.44 -4.17 -7.67
N ILE A 234 -30.42 -4.89 -6.53
CA ILE A 234 -31.57 -4.91 -5.59
C ILE A 234 -31.94 -3.49 -5.14
N VAL A 235 -30.91 -2.67 -4.89
CA VAL A 235 -31.06 -1.24 -4.63
C VAL A 235 -30.17 -0.48 -5.62
N THR A 236 -30.80 0.35 -6.44
CA THR A 236 -30.09 1.23 -7.38
C THR A 236 -30.09 2.65 -6.83
N ILE A 237 -28.90 3.18 -6.58
CA ILE A 237 -28.71 4.57 -6.17
C ILE A 237 -28.18 5.33 -7.42
N PRO A 238 -28.95 6.29 -7.95
CA PRO A 238 -28.55 6.96 -9.19
C PRO A 238 -27.40 7.95 -8.99
N GLY A 239 -26.66 8.20 -10.06
CA GLY A 239 -25.65 9.25 -10.17
C GLY A 239 -24.42 9.03 -9.28
N GLU A 240 -23.70 10.09 -9.03
CA GLU A 240 -22.40 10.07 -8.33
C GLU A 240 -22.49 9.55 -6.87
N THR A 241 -23.64 9.71 -6.23
CA THR A 241 -23.86 9.12 -4.90
C THR A 241 -23.85 7.60 -4.97
N GLY A 242 -24.45 7.01 -6.01
CA GLY A 242 -24.42 5.57 -6.25
C GLY A 242 -23.01 5.05 -6.47
N ASN A 243 -22.22 5.74 -7.30
CA ASN A 243 -20.82 5.41 -7.55
C ASN A 243 -20.02 5.46 -6.24
N ALA A 244 -20.18 6.50 -5.43
CA ALA A 244 -19.45 6.64 -4.16
C ALA A 244 -19.84 5.56 -3.14
N VAL A 245 -21.12 5.18 -3.06
CA VAL A 245 -21.61 4.09 -2.20
C VAL A 245 -21.07 2.75 -2.67
N THR A 246 -21.05 2.51 -3.99
CA THR A 246 -20.49 1.30 -4.60
C THR A 246 -19.00 1.17 -4.30
N ASP A 247 -18.21 2.24 -4.49
CA ASP A 247 -16.79 2.26 -4.16
C ASP A 247 -16.56 1.93 -2.67
N PHE A 248 -17.35 2.56 -1.79
CA PHE A 248 -17.27 2.31 -0.35
C PHE A 248 -17.64 0.86 0.01
N ALA A 249 -18.66 0.31 -0.63
CA ALA A 249 -19.08 -1.07 -0.41
C ALA A 249 -18.03 -2.08 -0.90
N VAL A 250 -17.56 -1.92 -2.14
CA VAL A 250 -16.59 -2.84 -2.79
C VAL A 250 -15.28 -2.92 -2.01
N TYR A 251 -14.75 -1.79 -1.57
CA TYR A 251 -13.42 -1.74 -0.93
C TYR A 251 -13.47 -1.66 0.60
N GLY A 252 -14.65 -1.46 1.18
CA GLY A 252 -14.83 -1.35 2.64
C GLY A 252 -14.40 -2.60 3.40
N GLY A 253 -14.69 -3.79 2.87
CA GLY A 253 -14.24 -5.06 3.43
C GLY A 253 -12.71 -5.13 3.51
N CYS A 254 -12.00 -4.71 2.45
CA CYS A 254 -10.54 -4.65 2.44
C CYS A 254 -9.98 -3.64 3.44
N TRP A 255 -10.62 -2.45 3.57
CA TRP A 255 -10.22 -1.47 4.57
C TRP A 255 -10.33 -2.02 6.00
N VAL A 256 -11.44 -2.68 6.33
CA VAL A 256 -11.67 -3.30 7.64
C VAL A 256 -10.77 -4.52 7.86
N LEU A 257 -10.42 -5.28 6.80
CA LEU A 257 -9.37 -6.31 6.89
C LEU A 257 -8.03 -5.74 7.35
N GLY A 258 -7.71 -4.51 6.92
CA GLY A 258 -6.55 -3.77 7.44
C GLY A 258 -6.64 -3.55 8.96
N PHE A 259 -7.81 -3.24 9.49
CA PHE A 259 -8.02 -3.16 10.95
C PHE A 259 -7.82 -4.53 11.61
N ALA A 260 -8.42 -5.58 11.05
CA ALA A 260 -8.29 -6.95 11.55
C ALA A 260 -6.83 -7.43 11.60
N HIS A 261 -6.04 -7.05 10.58
CA HIS A 261 -4.60 -7.31 10.55
C HIS A 261 -3.87 -6.58 11.68
N HIS A 262 -4.13 -5.27 11.86
CA HIS A 262 -3.47 -4.47 12.88
C HIS A 262 -3.83 -4.90 14.31
N GLU A 263 -5.10 -5.19 14.57
CA GLU A 263 -5.62 -5.63 15.88
C GLU A 263 -5.28 -7.12 16.17
N GLY A 264 -4.62 -7.81 15.25
CA GLY A 264 -4.21 -9.21 15.41
C GLY A 264 -5.37 -10.22 15.34
N VAL A 265 -6.55 -9.81 14.86
CA VAL A 265 -7.71 -10.70 14.73
C VAL A 265 -7.46 -11.78 13.68
N LEU A 266 -6.85 -11.42 12.54
CA LEU A 266 -6.51 -12.39 11.51
C LEU A 266 -5.53 -13.45 12.00
N ALA A 267 -4.57 -13.09 12.83
CA ALA A 267 -3.59 -14.02 13.38
C ALA A 267 -4.20 -15.10 14.31
N LYS A 268 -5.40 -14.85 14.84
CA LYS A 268 -6.14 -15.81 15.68
C LYS A 268 -6.92 -16.84 14.86
N VAL A 269 -7.15 -16.57 13.57
CA VAL A 269 -7.84 -17.50 12.66
C VAL A 269 -6.83 -18.56 12.18
N PRO A 270 -7.11 -19.85 12.32
CA PRO A 270 -6.25 -20.90 11.78
C PRO A 270 -6.00 -20.68 10.27
N ARG A 271 -4.75 -20.85 9.86
CA ARG A 271 -4.34 -20.56 8.46
C ARG A 271 -5.14 -21.34 7.44
N TYR A 272 -5.36 -22.64 7.70
CA TYR A 272 -6.13 -23.49 6.79
C TYR A 272 -7.57 -22.97 6.61
N LEU A 273 -8.20 -22.51 7.71
CA LEU A 273 -9.57 -21.97 7.66
C LEU A 273 -9.59 -20.64 6.91
N ALA A 274 -8.65 -19.74 7.17
CA ALA A 274 -8.55 -18.46 6.45
C ALA A 274 -8.38 -18.70 4.94
N VAL A 275 -7.50 -19.62 4.53
CA VAL A 275 -7.24 -19.93 3.12
C VAL A 275 -8.45 -20.60 2.48
N SER A 276 -9.05 -21.60 3.14
CA SER A 276 -10.22 -22.31 2.57
C SER A 276 -11.43 -21.39 2.40
N CYS A 277 -11.76 -20.61 3.42
CA CYS A 277 -12.86 -19.62 3.31
C CYS A 277 -12.57 -18.58 2.23
N SER A 278 -11.33 -18.09 2.15
CA SER A 278 -10.93 -17.15 1.11
C SER A 278 -11.06 -17.74 -0.28
N ALA A 279 -10.62 -18.99 -0.47
CA ALA A 279 -10.75 -19.68 -1.75
C ALA A 279 -12.22 -19.84 -2.18
N ILE A 280 -13.12 -20.15 -1.23
CA ILE A 280 -14.57 -20.24 -1.49
C ILE A 280 -15.13 -18.88 -1.90
N VAL A 281 -14.79 -17.81 -1.16
CA VAL A 281 -15.25 -16.45 -1.46
C VAL A 281 -14.72 -15.96 -2.82
N MET A 282 -13.46 -16.27 -3.12
CA MET A 282 -12.85 -15.95 -4.42
C MET A 282 -13.49 -16.75 -5.56
N ALA A 283 -13.72 -18.04 -5.36
CA ALA A 283 -14.39 -18.89 -6.36
C ALA A 283 -15.83 -18.41 -6.63
N PHE A 284 -16.56 -18.00 -5.58
CA PHE A 284 -17.86 -17.37 -5.74
C PHE A 284 -17.76 -16.08 -6.59
N GLY A 285 -16.75 -15.23 -6.34
CA GLY A 285 -16.54 -14.01 -7.12
C GLY A 285 -16.31 -14.29 -8.61
N LEU A 286 -15.47 -15.27 -8.95
CA LEU A 286 -15.25 -15.67 -10.35
C LEU A 286 -16.49 -16.32 -10.97
N TRP A 287 -17.19 -17.15 -10.22
CA TRP A 287 -18.47 -17.73 -10.68
C TRP A 287 -19.50 -16.62 -10.98
N TRP A 288 -19.63 -15.65 -10.08
CA TRP A 288 -20.50 -14.49 -10.31
C TRP A 288 -20.08 -13.71 -11.55
N ALA A 289 -18.78 -13.42 -11.68
CA ALA A 289 -18.25 -12.71 -12.85
C ALA A 289 -18.58 -13.42 -14.15
N SER A 290 -18.50 -14.76 -14.23
CA SER A 290 -18.76 -15.51 -15.45
C SER A 290 -20.18 -15.34 -16.00
N GLY A 291 -21.14 -14.95 -15.15
CA GLY A 291 -22.52 -14.66 -15.56
C GLY A 291 -22.84 -13.16 -15.72
N HIS A 292 -21.86 -12.27 -15.46
CA HIS A 292 -22.06 -10.82 -15.43
C HIS A 292 -20.93 -10.05 -16.13
N LEU A 293 -20.36 -10.62 -17.20
CA LEU A 293 -19.28 -10.00 -17.95
C LEU A 293 -19.76 -8.69 -18.58
N GLY A 294 -18.99 -7.61 -18.36
CA GLY A 294 -19.17 -6.30 -18.99
C GLY A 294 -18.53 -6.22 -20.39
N PRO A 295 -18.47 -5.00 -20.96
CA PRO A 295 -17.84 -4.77 -22.27
C PRO A 295 -16.36 -5.20 -22.30
N ASP A 296 -15.65 -5.05 -21.17
CA ASP A 296 -14.23 -5.40 -21.04
C ASP A 296 -14.02 -6.83 -20.54
N GLY A 297 -15.05 -7.68 -20.67
CA GLY A 297 -15.00 -9.12 -20.37
C GLY A 297 -14.72 -9.40 -18.89
N TRP A 298 -13.60 -10.06 -18.61
CA TRP A 298 -13.20 -10.47 -17.26
C TRP A 298 -12.58 -9.34 -16.42
N ASP A 299 -12.88 -8.07 -16.72
CA ASP A 299 -12.46 -6.98 -15.86
C ASP A 299 -13.33 -6.92 -14.60
N LEU A 300 -12.75 -7.34 -13.47
CA LEU A 300 -13.47 -7.34 -12.20
C LEU A 300 -13.81 -5.92 -11.69
N ASN A 301 -13.14 -4.88 -12.18
CA ASN A 301 -13.48 -3.50 -11.78
C ASN A 301 -14.90 -3.12 -12.21
N ASP A 302 -15.40 -3.71 -13.30
CA ASP A 302 -16.74 -3.46 -13.84
C ASP A 302 -17.82 -4.32 -13.17
N ILE A 303 -17.42 -5.30 -12.33
CA ILE A 303 -18.31 -6.25 -11.69
C ILE A 303 -18.21 -6.13 -10.16
N PRO A 304 -18.93 -5.19 -9.53
CA PRO A 304 -18.73 -4.80 -8.12
C PRO A 304 -18.68 -5.97 -7.14
N LEU A 305 -19.60 -6.92 -7.24
CA LEU A 305 -19.66 -8.07 -6.33
C LEU A 305 -18.49 -9.04 -6.52
N ALA A 306 -18.09 -9.27 -7.77
CA ALA A 306 -16.92 -10.09 -8.08
C ALA A 306 -15.63 -9.40 -7.58
N GLN A 307 -15.48 -8.12 -7.84
CA GLN A 307 -14.34 -7.32 -7.38
C GLN A 307 -14.21 -7.31 -5.85
N ALA A 308 -15.33 -7.13 -5.14
CA ALA A 308 -15.33 -7.12 -3.68
C ALA A 308 -14.92 -8.48 -3.09
N THR A 309 -15.57 -9.56 -3.55
CA THR A 309 -15.34 -10.90 -3.02
C THR A 309 -13.96 -11.44 -3.39
N TRP A 310 -13.52 -11.21 -4.64
CA TRP A 310 -12.17 -11.58 -5.09
C TRP A 310 -11.10 -10.83 -4.29
N SER A 311 -11.21 -9.51 -4.22
CA SER A 311 -10.25 -8.68 -3.47
C SER A 311 -10.20 -9.03 -1.99
N PHE A 312 -11.36 -9.27 -1.38
CA PHE A 312 -11.46 -9.64 0.03
C PHE A 312 -10.72 -10.94 0.31
N GLY A 313 -11.03 -12.02 -0.41
CA GLY A 313 -10.37 -13.31 -0.22
C GLY A 313 -8.87 -13.24 -0.48
N PHE A 314 -8.46 -12.58 -1.57
CA PHE A 314 -7.05 -12.38 -1.90
C PHE A 314 -6.29 -11.64 -0.79
N VAL A 315 -6.85 -10.56 -0.28
CA VAL A 315 -6.25 -9.76 0.80
C VAL A 315 -6.17 -10.54 2.11
N VAL A 316 -7.18 -11.37 2.45
CA VAL A 316 -7.10 -12.24 3.64
C VAL A 316 -5.88 -13.16 3.52
N ILE A 317 -5.70 -13.84 2.40
CA ILE A 317 -4.54 -14.72 2.18
C ILE A 317 -3.24 -13.94 2.31
N LEU A 318 -3.16 -12.79 1.64
CA LEU A 318 -1.96 -11.96 1.61
C LEU A 318 -1.54 -11.46 3.01
N LEU A 319 -2.52 -11.03 3.83
CA LEU A 319 -2.28 -10.57 5.18
C LEU A 319 -2.05 -11.70 6.18
N GLN A 320 -2.65 -12.88 5.96
CA GLN A 320 -2.44 -14.07 6.81
C GLN A 320 -1.00 -14.60 6.71
N TYR A 321 -0.38 -14.46 5.54
CA TYR A 321 1.02 -14.84 5.30
C TYR A 321 1.98 -13.65 5.36
N SER A 322 1.52 -12.49 5.89
CA SER A 322 2.35 -11.29 5.98
C SER A 322 3.54 -11.51 6.91
N PRO A 323 4.78 -11.55 6.40
CA PRO A 323 5.97 -11.55 7.24
C PRO A 323 6.24 -10.13 7.75
N SER A 324 6.76 -10.01 8.97
CA SER A 324 7.23 -8.75 9.52
C SER A 324 8.68 -8.49 9.14
N TRP A 325 8.91 -7.93 7.96
CA TRP A 325 10.26 -7.64 7.48
C TRP A 325 10.77 -6.28 7.96
N GLN A 326 11.91 -6.29 8.64
CA GLN A 326 12.67 -5.07 8.95
C GLN A 326 13.47 -4.60 7.72
N GLU A 327 13.98 -5.55 6.94
CA GLU A 327 14.73 -5.36 5.69
C GLU A 327 14.19 -6.31 4.62
N LEU A 328 14.39 -5.96 3.35
CA LEU A 328 13.98 -6.82 2.23
C LEU A 328 14.92 -8.02 2.11
N PRO A 329 14.39 -9.26 2.05
CA PRO A 329 15.20 -10.46 2.05
C PRO A 329 15.92 -10.70 0.70
N GLY A 330 17.11 -11.28 0.75
CA GLY A 330 17.83 -11.83 -0.39
C GLY A 330 17.93 -10.89 -1.60
N ARG A 331 17.53 -11.39 -2.76
CA ARG A 331 17.61 -10.63 -4.03
C ARG A 331 16.69 -9.40 -4.07
N LEU A 332 15.66 -9.32 -3.21
CA LEU A 332 14.77 -8.16 -3.13
C LEU A 332 15.48 -6.93 -2.54
N ALA A 333 16.55 -7.11 -1.77
CA ALA A 333 17.31 -6.01 -1.18
C ALA A 333 17.84 -5.02 -2.23
N LYS A 334 18.16 -5.47 -3.45
CA LYS A 334 18.58 -4.59 -4.55
C LYS A 334 17.53 -3.55 -4.96
N TRP A 335 16.25 -3.84 -4.72
CA TRP A 335 15.12 -2.97 -5.06
C TRP A 335 14.74 -2.02 -3.92
N ASP A 336 15.43 -2.08 -2.76
CA ASP A 336 15.08 -1.31 -1.55
C ASP A 336 14.97 0.20 -1.82
N LYS A 337 15.87 0.75 -2.61
CA LYS A 337 15.88 2.18 -2.96
C LYS A 337 14.65 2.56 -3.80
N LEU A 338 14.28 1.72 -4.77
CA LEU A 338 13.13 1.96 -5.65
C LEU A 338 11.82 1.80 -4.88
N ILE A 339 11.70 0.75 -4.06
CA ILE A 339 10.55 0.53 -3.18
C ILE A 339 10.40 1.68 -2.19
N THR A 340 11.50 2.18 -1.65
CA THR A 340 11.46 3.34 -0.75
C THR A 340 11.02 4.61 -1.46
N LEU A 341 11.52 4.85 -2.67
CA LEU A 341 11.14 5.99 -3.51
C LEU A 341 9.64 5.94 -3.85
N SER A 342 9.16 4.82 -4.41
CA SER A 342 7.77 4.66 -4.83
C SER A 342 6.79 4.86 -3.66
N ASN A 343 7.12 4.34 -2.48
CA ASN A 343 6.31 4.56 -1.28
C ASN A 343 6.35 6.00 -0.75
N ASN A 344 7.47 6.71 -0.92
CA ASN A 344 7.57 8.10 -0.51
C ASN A 344 6.89 9.07 -1.50
N ARG A 345 6.66 8.63 -2.72
CA ARG A 345 6.06 9.38 -3.83
C ARG A 345 4.80 8.71 -4.39
N ALA A 346 4.15 7.90 -3.56
CA ALA A 346 3.02 7.09 -4.01
C ALA A 346 1.84 7.92 -4.52
N VAL A 347 1.55 9.06 -3.89
CA VAL A 347 0.44 9.94 -4.31
C VAL A 347 0.78 10.63 -5.63
N THR A 348 2.01 11.13 -5.78
CA THR A 348 2.47 11.74 -7.04
C THR A 348 2.41 10.72 -8.18
N ILE A 349 3.00 9.53 -8.02
CA ILE A 349 2.99 8.48 -9.05
C ILE A 349 1.55 8.13 -9.42
N TYR A 350 0.69 7.95 -8.42
CA TYR A 350 -0.70 7.58 -8.62
C TYR A 350 -1.51 8.66 -9.36
N LEU A 351 -1.31 9.94 -9.07
CA LEU A 351 -2.05 11.02 -9.72
C LEU A 351 -1.63 11.22 -11.18
N TRP A 352 -0.31 11.15 -11.43
CA TRP A 352 0.23 11.54 -12.74
C TRP A 352 0.24 10.42 -13.78
N HIS A 353 0.14 9.14 -13.38
CA HIS A 353 0.41 8.03 -14.30
C HIS A 353 -0.43 8.05 -15.58
N ASN A 354 -1.74 8.28 -15.49
CA ASN A 354 -2.62 8.29 -16.67
C ASN A 354 -2.26 9.42 -17.65
N MET A 355 -2.09 10.64 -17.13
CA MET A 355 -1.64 11.77 -17.95
C MET A 355 -0.31 11.50 -18.64
N LEU A 356 0.60 10.84 -17.94
CA LEU A 356 1.93 10.56 -18.49
C LEU A 356 1.92 9.39 -19.45
N ILE A 357 1.01 8.43 -19.32
CA ILE A 357 0.72 7.42 -20.32
C ILE A 357 0.27 8.11 -21.62
N MET A 358 -0.71 9.00 -21.55
CA MET A 358 -1.17 9.77 -22.72
C MET A 358 -0.05 10.62 -23.34
N ALA A 359 0.80 11.22 -22.53
CA ALA A 359 1.93 12.02 -23.01
C ALA A 359 3.02 11.20 -23.73
N THR A 360 3.02 9.88 -23.62
CA THR A 360 3.95 9.03 -24.40
C THR A 360 3.56 8.95 -25.87
N VAL A 361 2.27 9.08 -26.20
CA VAL A 361 1.77 8.98 -27.58
C VAL A 361 2.46 10.00 -28.50
N PRO A 362 2.37 11.32 -28.28
CA PRO A 362 3.02 12.29 -29.16
C PRO A 362 4.56 12.15 -29.18
N ILE A 363 5.17 11.61 -28.12
CA ILE A 363 6.62 11.36 -28.06
C ILE A 363 6.99 10.22 -29.00
N ILE A 364 6.21 9.14 -29.02
CA ILE A 364 6.44 8.01 -29.94
C ILE A 364 6.14 8.42 -31.38
N ASP A 365 5.08 9.20 -31.58
CA ASP A 365 4.68 9.67 -32.91
C ASP A 365 5.75 10.54 -33.57
N LEU A 366 6.53 11.28 -32.78
CA LEU A 366 7.70 11.99 -33.30
C LEU A 366 8.75 11.04 -33.94
N ALA A 367 8.80 9.78 -33.54
CA ALA A 367 9.73 8.82 -34.13
C ALA A 367 9.39 8.51 -35.59
N TYR A 368 8.09 8.56 -35.97
CA TYR A 368 7.68 8.33 -37.36
C TYR A 368 8.17 9.41 -38.31
N ASN A 369 8.56 10.60 -37.82
CA ASN A 369 9.14 11.66 -38.64
C ASN A 369 10.63 11.44 -38.92
N LEU A 370 11.25 10.38 -38.42
CA LEU A 370 12.65 10.07 -38.68
C LEU A 370 12.79 9.43 -40.08
N PRO A 371 13.79 9.83 -40.90
CA PRO A 371 13.90 9.37 -42.29
C PRO A 371 13.91 7.86 -42.48
N PHE A 372 14.49 7.11 -41.53
CA PHE A 372 14.54 5.64 -41.63
C PHE A 372 13.20 4.95 -41.33
N MET A 373 12.22 5.65 -40.78
CA MET A 373 10.87 5.12 -40.56
C MET A 373 10.00 5.06 -41.83
N GLU A 374 10.46 5.65 -42.93
CA GLU A 374 9.85 5.43 -44.26
C GLU A 374 9.96 3.98 -44.71
N ASP A 375 10.96 3.24 -44.22
CA ASP A 375 11.06 1.78 -44.42
C ASP A 375 10.03 1.05 -43.55
N ALA A 376 9.12 0.32 -44.21
CA ALA A 376 8.05 -0.45 -43.59
C ALA A 376 8.52 -1.46 -42.50
N ARG A 377 9.80 -1.84 -42.51
CA ARG A 377 10.37 -2.73 -41.48
C ARG A 377 10.46 -2.02 -40.14
N TRP A 378 10.92 -0.78 -40.14
CA TRP A 378 11.12 -0.01 -38.91
C TRP A 378 9.81 0.54 -38.38
N SER A 379 8.93 1.09 -39.24
CA SER A 379 7.59 1.51 -38.84
C SER A 379 6.77 0.34 -38.33
N GLY A 380 6.76 -0.82 -39.02
CA GLY A 380 6.05 -2.02 -38.57
C GLY A 380 6.63 -2.62 -37.26
N ALA A 381 7.95 -2.50 -37.04
CA ALA A 381 8.55 -2.88 -35.76
C ALA A 381 8.08 -1.96 -34.61
N LEU A 382 8.00 -0.63 -34.87
CA LEU A 382 7.49 0.32 -33.90
C LEU A 382 6.01 0.07 -33.62
N ASP A 383 5.16 -0.13 -34.64
CA ASP A 383 3.73 -0.44 -34.48
C ASP A 383 3.51 -1.69 -33.61
N SER A 384 4.25 -2.78 -33.90
CA SER A 384 4.12 -4.03 -33.16
C SER A 384 4.59 -3.93 -31.71
N THR A 385 5.44 -2.95 -31.39
CA THR A 385 5.99 -2.73 -30.03
C THR A 385 5.50 -1.44 -29.39
N TYR A 386 4.52 -0.75 -29.99
CA TYR A 386 4.05 0.57 -29.55
C TYR A 386 3.70 0.63 -28.06
N MET A 387 2.84 -0.31 -27.60
CA MET A 387 2.45 -0.42 -26.18
C MET A 387 3.66 -0.67 -25.25
N LEU A 388 4.65 -1.43 -25.71
CA LEU A 388 5.88 -1.64 -24.95
C LEU A 388 6.66 -0.34 -24.78
N TRP A 389 6.80 0.45 -25.86
CA TRP A 389 7.45 1.75 -25.80
C TRP A 389 6.69 2.75 -24.93
N MET A 390 5.37 2.77 -25.02
CA MET A 390 4.54 3.55 -24.07
C MET A 390 4.88 3.18 -22.62
N PHE A 391 4.94 1.87 -22.30
CA PHE A 391 5.26 1.40 -20.96
C PHE A 391 6.68 1.82 -20.53
N VAL A 392 7.66 1.68 -21.40
CA VAL A 392 9.06 2.06 -21.10
C VAL A 392 9.18 3.56 -20.88
N LEU A 393 8.56 4.38 -21.75
CA LEU A 393 8.62 5.86 -21.68
C LEU A 393 7.83 6.43 -20.51
N THR A 394 6.78 5.76 -20.05
CA THR A 394 5.98 6.21 -18.90
C THR A 394 6.85 6.35 -17.64
N TRP A 395 7.84 5.47 -17.41
CA TRP A 395 8.66 5.53 -16.19
C TRP A 395 9.59 6.73 -16.09
N PRO A 396 10.35 7.13 -17.13
CA PRO A 396 11.10 8.39 -17.09
C PRO A 396 10.17 9.62 -16.97
N LEU A 397 8.99 9.63 -17.58
CA LEU A 397 8.02 10.70 -17.41
C LEU A 397 7.50 10.77 -15.95
N ILE A 398 7.19 9.62 -15.35
CA ILE A 398 6.87 9.54 -13.91
C ILE A 398 8.04 10.06 -13.06
N ALA A 399 9.28 9.73 -13.40
CA ALA A 399 10.45 10.25 -12.70
C ALA A 399 10.55 11.77 -12.81
N LEU A 400 10.24 12.36 -13.96
CA LEU A 400 10.18 13.82 -14.15
C LEU A 400 9.06 14.44 -13.30
N ALA A 401 7.86 13.84 -13.27
CA ALA A 401 6.77 14.31 -12.39
C ALA A 401 7.15 14.23 -10.90
N VAL A 402 7.84 13.16 -10.50
CA VAL A 402 8.38 13.01 -9.13
C VAL A 402 9.40 14.10 -8.80
N LEU A 403 10.27 14.46 -9.74
CA LEU A 403 11.23 15.56 -9.55
C LEU A 403 10.55 16.93 -9.51
N GLY A 404 9.57 17.16 -10.41
CA GLY A 404 8.87 18.43 -10.54
C GLY A 404 7.89 18.71 -9.39
N THR A 405 7.09 17.73 -9.00
CA THR A 405 5.98 17.94 -8.04
C THR A 405 6.07 17.07 -6.78
N GLY A 406 6.84 15.99 -6.78
CA GLY A 406 6.88 15.04 -5.68
C GLY A 406 7.34 15.63 -4.34
N TRP A 407 8.17 16.67 -4.34
CA TRP A 407 8.63 17.36 -3.12
C TRP A 407 7.47 17.98 -2.33
N ILE A 408 6.32 18.23 -2.97
CA ILE A 408 5.11 18.74 -2.32
C ILE A 408 4.61 17.74 -1.27
N GLU A 409 4.77 16.41 -1.49
CA GLU A 409 4.45 15.39 -0.48
C GLU A 409 5.28 15.54 0.81
N ASP A 410 6.56 15.92 0.68
CA ASP A 410 7.40 16.17 1.85
C ASP A 410 6.94 17.44 2.63
N LEU A 411 6.61 18.53 1.92
CA LEU A 411 6.04 19.74 2.55
C LEU A 411 4.71 19.43 3.24
N ALA A 412 3.81 18.72 2.56
CA ALA A 412 2.53 18.27 3.10
C ALA A 412 2.72 17.40 4.36
N ALA A 413 3.80 16.63 4.42
CA ALA A 413 4.17 15.83 5.59
C ALA A 413 4.98 16.60 6.66
N LYS A 414 5.20 17.92 6.50
CA LYS A 414 6.08 18.76 7.34
C LYS A 414 7.52 18.23 7.41
N ARG A 415 8.03 17.74 6.29
CA ARG A 415 9.43 17.28 6.14
C ARG A 415 10.21 18.26 5.28
N ARG A 416 11.53 18.21 5.37
CA ARG A 416 12.39 18.94 4.43
C ARG A 416 12.17 18.37 3.02
N PRO A 417 11.95 19.24 2.01
CA PRO A 417 11.75 18.80 0.62
C PRO A 417 12.95 18.01 0.12
N ARG A 418 12.68 16.89 -0.54
CA ARG A 418 13.69 16.05 -1.17
C ARG A 418 13.23 15.76 -2.59
N LEU A 419 14.09 15.94 -3.57
CA LEU A 419 13.76 15.64 -4.96
C LEU A 419 13.64 14.12 -5.17
N TRP A 420 14.59 13.34 -4.62
CA TRP A 420 14.66 11.88 -4.82
C TRP A 420 14.84 11.12 -3.51
N PRO A 421 13.74 10.86 -2.74
CA PRO A 421 13.82 10.25 -1.40
C PRO A 421 13.89 8.72 -1.44
N ASN A 422 15.00 8.17 -1.90
CA ASN A 422 15.26 6.74 -2.06
C ASN A 422 15.86 6.05 -0.81
N GLY A 423 15.88 6.72 0.34
CA GLY A 423 16.41 6.15 1.59
C GLY A 423 17.94 6.31 1.78
N VAL A 424 18.68 6.77 0.79
CA VAL A 424 20.12 7.03 0.94
C VAL A 424 20.32 8.23 1.86
N LYS A 425 20.94 8.00 3.04
CA LYS A 425 21.39 9.08 3.89
C LYS A 425 22.53 9.82 3.17
N LYS A 426 22.39 11.12 2.90
CA LYS A 426 23.55 11.95 2.55
C LYS A 426 24.52 11.83 3.71
N ARG A 427 25.73 11.28 3.47
CA ARG A 427 26.84 11.40 4.44
C ARG A 427 26.98 12.89 4.74
N ALA A 428 26.79 13.27 6.00
CA ALA A 428 27.17 14.60 6.44
C ALA A 428 28.67 14.70 6.14
N HIS A 429 29.06 15.59 5.24
CA HIS A 429 30.47 15.99 5.13
C HIS A 429 30.78 16.63 6.47
N SER A 430 31.54 15.93 7.31
CA SER A 430 32.23 16.52 8.45
C SER A 430 33.15 17.58 7.88
N ARG A 431 32.76 18.84 8.04
CA ARG A 431 33.66 19.97 7.96
C ARG A 431 34.36 20.15 9.29
#